data_e3c18034eb9f5746d67b9b35b92c418c
#
_entry.id   e3c18034eb9f5746d67b9b35b92c418c
#
_cell.length_a   1.000
_cell.length_b   1.000
_cell.length_c   1.000
_cell.angle_alpha   90.00
_cell.angle_beta   90.00
_cell.angle_gamma   90.00
#
_symmetry.space_group_name_H-M   'P 1'
#
loop_
_entity.id
_entity.type
_entity.pdbx_description
1 polymer ?
#
loop_
_entity_poly.entity_id
_entity_poly.type
_entity_poly.pdbx_seq_one_letter_code
_entity_poly.pdbx_strand_id
1 'polypeptide(L)'
;MMSRDMSKYAAMRPYFEVVAEGLKGLVDGSDFFDMHAEDVVVEYIITVPDYPHKVVGREALAELYSDYGDSIVQSGSSDVHRYYDPAKSVVVLEYTIHGTVVHTGASYTNRFISVIRVKDRKIVHWRDYLDPLAVFAAFSTTPAPGTHES
;
A
#
# COMPACT_ATOMS: atom_id res chain seq x y z
N MET A 1 -12.46 -22.32 7.19
CA MET A 1 -11.22 -21.66 6.93
C MET A 1 -10.95 -20.55 7.89
N MET A 2 -9.78 -20.45 8.40
CA MET A 2 -9.47 -19.45 9.40
C MET A 2 -9.12 -18.13 8.75
N SER A 3 -9.62 -17.04 9.35
CA SER A 3 -9.27 -15.70 8.91
C SER A 3 -7.82 -15.41 9.31
N ARG A 4 -7.15 -14.57 8.53
CA ARG A 4 -5.82 -14.12 8.87
C ARG A 4 -5.90 -13.17 10.07
N ASP A 5 -4.94 -13.28 10.96
CA ASP A 5 -4.82 -12.32 12.05
C ASP A 5 -4.29 -11.01 11.49
N MET A 6 -5.15 -10.00 11.47
CA MET A 6 -4.82 -8.70 10.89
C MET A 6 -4.24 -7.72 11.90
N SER A 7 -4.08 -8.11 13.16
CA SER A 7 -3.62 -7.18 14.19
C SER A 7 -2.22 -6.62 13.90
N LYS A 8 -1.34 -7.42 13.32
CA LYS A 8 0.02 -6.95 13.02
C LYS A 8 0.07 -6.00 11.83
N TYR A 9 -1.04 -5.83 11.12
CA TYR A 9 -1.11 -4.91 9.99
C TYR A 9 -1.85 -3.63 10.35
N ALA A 10 -2.12 -3.39 11.63
CA ALA A 10 -2.89 -2.22 12.04
C ALA A 10 -2.28 -0.90 11.56
N ALA A 11 -0.96 -0.84 11.44
CA ALA A 11 -0.26 0.35 10.97
C ALA A 11 -0.55 0.70 9.51
N MET A 12 -1.12 -0.22 8.74
CA MET A 12 -1.47 -0.01 7.34
C MET A 12 -2.97 0.15 7.12
N ARG A 13 -3.75 0.26 8.19
CA ARG A 13 -5.20 0.35 8.05
C ARG A 13 -5.68 1.42 7.07
N PRO A 14 -5.17 2.66 7.12
CA PRO A 14 -5.63 3.67 6.17
C PRO A 14 -5.45 3.26 4.71
N TYR A 15 -4.30 2.67 4.37
CA TYR A 15 -4.04 2.17 3.04
C TYR A 15 -5.04 1.07 2.65
N PHE A 16 -5.26 0.12 3.55
CA PHE A 16 -6.19 -0.98 3.29
C PHE A 16 -7.62 -0.45 3.09
N GLU A 17 -8.00 0.58 3.82
CA GLU A 17 -9.34 1.17 3.69
C GLU A 17 -9.53 1.87 2.36
N VAL A 18 -8.51 2.58 1.87
CA VAL A 18 -8.57 3.21 0.55
C VAL A 18 -8.82 2.15 -0.53
N VAL A 19 -8.10 1.05 -0.45
CA VAL A 19 -8.21 -0.01 -1.44
C VAL A 19 -9.58 -0.70 -1.35
N ALA A 20 -10.02 -1.02 -0.14
CA ALA A 20 -11.31 -1.68 0.05
C ALA A 20 -12.46 -0.81 -0.48
N GLU A 21 -12.42 0.48 -0.21
CA GLU A 21 -13.44 1.37 -0.70
C GLU A 21 -13.38 1.51 -2.22
N GLY A 22 -12.17 1.63 -2.77
CA GLY A 22 -11.98 1.77 -4.21
C GLY A 22 -12.43 0.56 -5.02
N LEU A 23 -12.36 -0.62 -4.42
CA LEU A 23 -12.71 -1.87 -5.10
C LEU A 23 -14.07 -2.42 -4.67
N LYS A 24 -14.82 -1.65 -3.89
CA LYS A 24 -16.11 -2.09 -3.39
C LYS A 24 -17.03 -2.46 -4.54
N GLY A 25 -17.68 -3.61 -4.44
CA GLY A 25 -18.57 -4.09 -5.49
C GLY A 25 -17.86 -4.86 -6.59
N LEU A 26 -16.53 -4.80 -6.67
CA LEU A 26 -15.76 -5.46 -7.71
C LEU A 26 -14.97 -6.65 -7.18
N VAL A 27 -14.60 -6.63 -5.91
CA VAL A 27 -13.71 -7.62 -5.32
C VAL A 27 -14.33 -8.10 -4.02
N ASP A 28 -14.17 -9.39 -3.74
CA ASP A 28 -14.60 -10.01 -2.50
C ASP A 28 -13.40 -10.43 -1.67
N GLY A 29 -13.51 -10.31 -0.36
CA GLY A 29 -12.46 -10.77 0.54
C GLY A 29 -12.76 -10.38 1.97
N SER A 30 -12.34 -11.21 2.92
CA SER A 30 -12.55 -10.95 4.33
C SER A 30 -11.53 -9.96 4.90
N ASP A 31 -10.39 -9.78 4.24
CA ASP A 31 -9.38 -8.83 4.61
C ASP A 31 -8.64 -8.39 3.35
N PHE A 32 -7.68 -7.45 3.51
CA PHE A 32 -6.93 -6.91 2.39
C PHE A 32 -6.27 -8.01 1.55
N PHE A 33 -5.62 -8.97 2.21
CA PHE A 33 -4.88 -10.00 1.48
C PHE A 33 -5.83 -10.97 0.78
N ASP A 34 -6.96 -11.28 1.41
CA ASP A 34 -7.94 -12.18 0.81
C ASP A 34 -8.61 -11.58 -0.42
N MET A 35 -8.53 -10.28 -0.61
CA MET A 35 -9.00 -9.62 -1.82
C MET A 35 -8.14 -9.95 -3.04
N HIS A 36 -6.94 -10.48 -2.83
CA HIS A 36 -6.01 -10.84 -3.89
C HIS A 36 -6.18 -12.31 -4.27
N ALA A 37 -5.97 -12.63 -5.56
CA ALA A 37 -5.87 -14.02 -5.99
C ALA A 37 -4.64 -14.66 -5.33
N GLU A 38 -4.65 -15.98 -5.17
CA GLU A 38 -3.52 -16.68 -4.55
C GLU A 38 -2.22 -16.44 -5.29
N ASP A 39 -2.29 -16.31 -6.63
CA ASP A 39 -1.12 -16.11 -7.47
C ASP A 39 -1.00 -14.68 -7.97
N VAL A 40 -1.52 -13.72 -7.24
CA VAL A 40 -1.45 -12.30 -7.62
C VAL A 40 -0.01 -11.87 -7.91
N VAL A 41 0.13 -10.96 -8.86
CA VAL A 41 1.44 -10.35 -9.15
C VAL A 41 1.35 -8.87 -8.77
N VAL A 42 2.22 -8.45 -7.86
CA VAL A 42 2.31 -7.06 -7.42
C VAL A 42 3.66 -6.52 -7.84
N GLU A 43 3.67 -5.39 -8.55
CA GLU A 43 4.90 -4.77 -9.01
C GLU A 43 5.03 -3.39 -8.41
N TYR A 44 6.21 -3.07 -7.91
CA TYR A 44 6.56 -1.75 -7.42
C TYR A 44 7.41 -1.11 -8.50
N ILE A 45 6.79 -0.21 -9.27
CA ILE A 45 7.36 0.25 -10.54
C ILE A 45 8.56 1.17 -10.34
N ILE A 46 8.58 1.87 -9.21
CA ILE A 46 9.69 2.77 -8.95
C ILE A 46 10.70 2.09 -8.06
N THR A 47 11.92 2.57 -8.07
CA THR A 47 13.00 1.97 -7.29
C THR A 47 12.98 2.52 -5.86
N VAL A 48 12.82 1.61 -4.91
CA VAL A 48 13.00 1.89 -3.49
C VAL A 48 14.12 0.95 -3.03
N PRO A 49 15.22 1.48 -2.48
CA PRO A 49 16.33 0.63 -2.05
C PRO A 49 15.88 -0.43 -1.07
N ASP A 50 16.40 -1.64 -1.24
CA ASP A 50 16.14 -2.79 -0.38
C ASP A 50 14.68 -3.24 -0.39
N TYR A 51 13.90 -2.80 -1.37
CA TYR A 51 12.53 -3.21 -1.52
C TYR A 51 12.38 -3.99 -2.83
N PRO A 52 11.59 -5.06 -2.86
CA PRO A 52 11.45 -5.84 -4.09
C PRO A 52 10.72 -5.05 -5.16
N HIS A 53 11.06 -5.33 -6.42
CA HIS A 53 10.33 -4.75 -7.55
C HIS A 53 9.10 -5.56 -7.89
N LYS A 54 9.00 -6.80 -7.43
CA LYS A 54 7.91 -7.69 -7.80
C LYS A 54 7.70 -8.72 -6.71
N VAL A 55 6.45 -8.97 -6.38
CA VAL A 55 6.05 -10.00 -5.42
C VAL A 55 5.01 -10.86 -6.10
N VAL A 56 5.17 -12.17 -6.05
CA VAL A 56 4.22 -13.11 -6.63
C VAL A 56 3.59 -13.91 -5.50
N GLY A 57 2.28 -13.85 -5.42
CA GLY A 57 1.52 -14.63 -4.46
C GLY A 57 1.01 -13.83 -3.29
N ARG A 58 -0.21 -14.16 -2.89
CA ARG A 58 -0.88 -13.51 -1.75
C ARG A 58 -0.08 -13.64 -0.46
N GLU A 59 0.46 -14.84 -0.21
CA GLU A 59 1.18 -15.07 1.04
C GLU A 59 2.52 -14.34 1.06
N ALA A 60 3.18 -14.23 -0.07
CA ALA A 60 4.42 -13.46 -0.15
C ALA A 60 4.15 -11.98 0.10
N LEU A 61 3.02 -11.47 -0.39
CA LEU A 61 2.64 -10.08 -0.14
C LEU A 61 2.35 -9.86 1.35
N ALA A 62 1.64 -10.80 1.99
CA ALA A 62 1.37 -10.69 3.42
C ALA A 62 2.66 -10.71 4.24
N GLU A 63 3.62 -11.53 3.83
CA GLU A 63 4.92 -11.59 4.50
C GLU A 63 5.68 -10.27 4.34
N LEU A 64 5.66 -9.70 3.13
CA LEU A 64 6.35 -8.45 2.87
C LEU A 64 5.82 -7.31 3.75
N TYR A 65 4.50 -7.27 3.97
CA TYR A 65 3.90 -6.20 4.75
C TYR A 65 3.89 -6.46 6.25
N SER A 66 4.31 -7.63 6.69
CA SER A 66 4.15 -8.05 8.09
C SER A 66 4.91 -7.17 9.09
N ASP A 67 5.99 -6.53 8.67
CA ASP A 67 6.79 -5.68 9.55
C ASP A 67 6.72 -4.19 9.19
N TYR A 68 5.79 -3.80 8.34
CA TYR A 68 5.66 -2.41 7.93
C TYR A 68 5.52 -1.46 9.13
N GLY A 69 4.75 -1.87 10.12
CA GLY A 69 4.51 -1.04 11.30
C GLY A 69 5.73 -0.81 12.17
N ASP A 70 6.81 -1.56 11.94
CA ASP A 70 8.07 -1.30 12.67
C ASP A 70 8.72 0.00 12.18
N SER A 71 8.37 0.47 11.00
CA SER A 71 8.98 1.65 10.40
C SER A 71 8.05 2.83 10.32
N ILE A 72 6.80 2.60 9.94
CA ILE A 72 5.82 3.66 9.71
C ILE A 72 4.48 3.23 10.28
N VAL A 73 3.81 4.15 10.96
CA VAL A 73 2.43 3.94 11.38
C VAL A 73 1.57 4.94 10.62
N GLN A 74 0.69 4.45 9.76
CA GLN A 74 -0.20 5.30 8.99
C GLN A 74 -1.32 5.83 9.87
N SER A 75 -1.70 7.10 9.66
CA SER A 75 -2.75 7.73 10.45
C SER A 75 -3.96 8.12 9.62
N GLY A 76 -3.85 8.17 8.29
CA GLY A 76 -4.99 8.52 7.45
C GLY A 76 -4.63 8.64 5.99
N SER A 77 -5.63 8.97 5.20
CA SER A 77 -5.47 9.18 3.77
C SER A 77 -6.20 10.45 3.35
N SER A 78 -5.84 10.98 2.19
CA SER A 78 -6.50 12.15 1.63
C SER A 78 -6.38 12.15 0.12
N ASP A 79 -7.13 13.05 -0.53
CA ASP A 79 -7.06 13.25 -1.99
C ASP A 79 -7.26 11.94 -2.77
N VAL A 80 -8.25 11.16 -2.36
CA VAL A 80 -8.53 9.87 -2.98
C VAL A 80 -9.36 10.08 -4.24
N HIS A 81 -8.84 9.58 -5.38
CA HIS A 81 -9.54 9.63 -6.67
C HIS A 81 -9.56 8.23 -7.27
N ARG A 82 -10.70 7.87 -7.83
CA ARG A 82 -10.90 6.53 -8.40
C ARG A 82 -11.29 6.64 -9.87
N TYR A 83 -10.63 5.83 -10.68
CA TYR A 83 -10.93 5.74 -12.12
C TYR A 83 -11.14 4.26 -12.44
N TYR A 84 -12.19 3.94 -13.15
CA TYR A 84 -12.53 2.55 -13.45
C TYR A 84 -12.78 2.38 -14.94
N ASP A 85 -12.09 1.40 -15.53
CA ASP A 85 -12.30 1.00 -16.91
C ASP A 85 -12.92 -0.39 -16.90
N PRO A 86 -14.26 -0.50 -17.07
CA PRO A 86 -14.90 -1.81 -17.01
C PRO A 86 -14.54 -2.72 -18.18
N ALA A 87 -14.19 -2.16 -19.32
CA ALA A 87 -13.81 -2.98 -20.48
C ALA A 87 -12.51 -3.73 -20.23
N LYS A 88 -11.59 -3.14 -19.47
CA LYS A 88 -10.31 -3.75 -19.15
C LYS A 88 -10.28 -4.34 -17.75
N SER A 89 -11.33 -4.14 -16.97
CA SER A 89 -11.39 -4.55 -15.56
C SER A 89 -10.23 -3.97 -14.76
N VAL A 90 -9.94 -2.69 -14.97
CA VAL A 90 -8.84 -2.01 -14.30
C VAL A 90 -9.38 -0.84 -13.49
N VAL A 91 -8.95 -0.77 -12.23
CA VAL A 91 -9.23 0.37 -11.37
C VAL A 91 -7.92 1.09 -11.09
N VAL A 92 -7.92 2.40 -11.22
CA VAL A 92 -6.77 3.23 -10.85
C VAL A 92 -7.17 4.06 -9.64
N LEU A 93 -6.35 4.01 -8.60
CA LEU A 93 -6.56 4.80 -7.39
C LEU A 93 -5.39 5.76 -7.21
N GLU A 94 -5.71 7.06 -7.04
CA GLU A 94 -4.73 8.05 -6.66
C GLU A 94 -5.05 8.46 -5.23
N TYR A 95 -4.05 8.55 -4.38
CA TYR A 95 -4.31 8.90 -2.98
C TYR A 95 -3.03 9.32 -2.29
N THR A 96 -3.19 9.98 -1.13
CA THR A 96 -2.08 10.37 -0.27
C THR A 96 -2.24 9.61 1.04
N ILE A 97 -1.14 9.04 1.53
CA ILE A 97 -1.10 8.39 2.84
C ILE A 97 -0.30 9.28 3.79
N HIS A 98 -0.84 9.47 4.98
CA HIS A 98 -0.21 10.22 6.05
C HIS A 98 0.14 9.29 7.19
N GLY A 99 1.22 9.55 7.87
CA GLY A 99 1.63 8.73 9.01
C GLY A 99 2.78 9.34 9.78
N THR A 100 3.40 8.53 10.60
CA THR A 100 4.52 8.90 11.44
C THR A 100 5.63 7.87 11.31
N VAL A 101 6.86 8.33 11.19
CA VAL A 101 8.03 7.46 11.15
C VAL A 101 8.37 7.05 12.58
N VAL A 102 8.43 5.74 12.82
CA VAL A 102 8.58 5.21 14.18
C VAL A 102 9.90 5.65 14.82
N HIS A 103 11.01 5.58 14.07
CA HIS A 103 12.32 5.85 14.64
C HIS A 103 12.54 7.32 14.99
N THR A 104 11.98 8.24 14.22
CA THR A 104 12.28 9.65 14.37
C THR A 104 11.11 10.47 14.88
N GLY A 105 9.90 9.94 14.83
CA GLY A 105 8.69 10.70 15.13
C GLY A 105 8.32 11.72 14.05
N ALA A 106 9.03 11.71 12.92
CA ALA A 106 8.77 12.67 11.85
C ALA A 106 7.47 12.33 11.13
N SER A 107 6.85 13.34 10.55
CA SER A 107 5.68 13.15 9.72
C SER A 107 6.05 12.42 8.44
N TYR A 108 5.19 11.53 8.00
CA TYR A 108 5.34 10.84 6.73
C TYR A 108 4.14 11.17 5.85
N THR A 109 4.39 11.58 4.62
CA THR A 109 3.35 11.84 3.64
C THR A 109 3.85 11.32 2.31
N ASN A 110 3.07 10.46 1.68
CA ASN A 110 3.47 9.90 0.39
C ASN A 110 2.25 9.80 -0.52
N ARG A 111 2.45 10.10 -1.80
CA ARG A 111 1.42 10.03 -2.81
C ARG A 111 1.59 8.76 -3.62
N PHE A 112 0.46 8.13 -3.92
CA PHE A 112 0.41 6.84 -4.59
C PHE A 112 -0.47 6.87 -5.80
N ILE A 113 -0.13 6.06 -6.79
CA ILE A 113 -1.05 5.64 -7.85
C ILE A 113 -0.97 4.12 -7.89
N SER A 114 -2.12 3.48 -7.76
CA SER A 114 -2.22 2.02 -7.81
C SER A 114 -3.06 1.64 -9.02
N VAL A 115 -2.50 0.83 -9.92
CA VAL A 115 -3.19 0.34 -11.10
C VAL A 115 -3.54 -1.13 -10.86
N ILE A 116 -4.83 -1.41 -10.71
CA ILE A 116 -5.29 -2.70 -10.17
C ILE A 116 -6.16 -3.39 -11.19
N ARG A 117 -5.78 -4.60 -11.58
CA ARG A 117 -6.60 -5.42 -12.47
C ARG A 117 -7.36 -6.47 -11.66
N VAL A 118 -8.63 -6.60 -11.95
CA VAL A 118 -9.53 -7.53 -11.24
C VAL A 118 -9.99 -8.61 -12.20
N LYS A 119 -10.05 -9.86 -11.73
CA LYS A 119 -10.60 -10.96 -12.48
C LYS A 119 -11.25 -11.94 -11.49
N ASP A 120 -12.46 -12.39 -11.81
CA ASP A 120 -13.19 -13.34 -10.97
C ASP A 120 -13.29 -12.84 -9.52
N ARG A 121 -13.55 -11.54 -9.36
CA ARG A 121 -13.76 -10.88 -8.10
C ARG A 121 -12.53 -10.91 -7.18
N LYS A 122 -11.34 -11.02 -7.77
CA LYS A 122 -10.07 -10.94 -7.01
C LYS A 122 -9.09 -10.06 -7.76
N ILE A 123 -8.19 -9.44 -7.01
CA ILE A 123 -7.08 -8.69 -7.59
C ILE A 123 -6.10 -9.70 -8.16
N VAL A 124 -5.79 -9.60 -9.45
CA VAL A 124 -4.85 -10.50 -10.09
C VAL A 124 -3.53 -9.83 -10.45
N HIS A 125 -3.54 -8.50 -10.60
CA HIS A 125 -2.33 -7.76 -10.93
C HIS A 125 -2.43 -6.37 -10.34
N TRP A 126 -1.32 -5.88 -9.79
CA TRP A 126 -1.26 -4.58 -9.15
C TRP A 126 0.07 -3.94 -9.50
N ARG A 127 0.05 -2.72 -10.01
CA ARG A 127 1.26 -1.92 -10.20
C ARG A 127 1.16 -0.71 -9.29
N ASP A 128 2.17 -0.52 -8.46
CA ASP A 128 2.19 0.53 -7.48
C ASP A 128 3.25 1.56 -7.81
N TYR A 129 2.86 2.82 -7.78
CA TYR A 129 3.75 3.96 -7.98
C TYR A 129 3.65 4.82 -6.75
N LEU A 130 4.79 5.25 -6.24
CA LEU A 130 4.82 6.11 -5.07
C LEU A 130 5.98 7.07 -5.18
N ASP A 131 6.07 8.03 -4.26
CA ASP A 131 7.18 8.97 -4.26
C ASP A 131 8.35 8.34 -3.51
N PRO A 132 9.43 7.95 -4.20
CA PRO A 132 10.54 7.29 -3.53
C PRO A 132 11.31 8.20 -2.59
N LEU A 133 11.28 9.51 -2.83
CA LEU A 133 11.98 10.43 -1.93
C LEU A 133 11.33 10.47 -0.55
N ALA A 134 10.01 10.33 -0.48
CA ALA A 134 9.33 10.25 0.80
C ALA A 134 9.76 9.00 1.57
N VAL A 135 9.94 7.87 0.87
CA VAL A 135 10.40 6.63 1.49
C VAL A 135 11.83 6.77 1.97
N PHE A 136 12.70 7.38 1.12
CA PHE A 136 14.08 7.62 1.52
C PHE A 136 14.15 8.45 2.80
N ALA A 137 13.37 9.52 2.87
CA ALA A 137 13.37 10.38 4.05
C ALA A 137 12.91 9.61 5.29
N ALA A 138 11.92 8.73 5.12
CA ALA A 138 11.37 7.96 6.24
C ALA A 138 12.39 6.98 6.81
N PHE A 139 13.21 6.37 5.94
CA PHE A 139 14.17 5.38 6.39
C PHE A 139 15.56 5.97 6.66
N SER A 140 15.71 7.29 6.53
CA SER A 140 16.96 7.93 6.86
C SER A 140 17.14 7.97 8.37
N THR A 141 18.38 7.80 8.85
CA THR A 141 18.69 7.95 10.27
C THR A 141 18.85 9.42 10.63
N THR A 142 18.87 10.29 9.64
CA THR A 142 19.00 11.72 9.83
C THR A 142 17.61 12.36 9.76
N PRO A 143 17.28 13.33 10.60
CA PRO A 143 16.01 14.02 10.49
C PRO A 143 15.82 14.62 9.10
N ALA A 144 14.56 14.71 8.66
CA ALA A 144 14.26 15.28 7.36
C ALA A 144 14.79 16.70 7.24
N PRO A 145 15.25 17.11 6.06
CA PRO A 145 15.85 18.43 5.91
C PRO A 145 14.99 19.57 6.40
N GLY A 146 13.83 19.65 6.31
CA GLY A 146 13.02 20.77 6.78
C GLY A 146 12.88 20.87 8.27
N THR A 147 13.28 19.86 9.01
CA THR A 147 13.01 19.84 10.42
C THR A 147 14.10 20.51 11.23
N HIS A 148 15.26 20.73 10.64
CA HIS A 148 16.31 21.23 11.42
C HIS A 148 16.67 22.64 11.07
N GLU A 149 16.06 23.22 10.09
CA GLU A 149 16.38 24.45 9.81
C GLU A 149 15.70 25.35 10.42
N SER A 150 15.33 25.56 10.78
CA SER A 150 14.75 26.48 11.44
C SER A 150 15.16 27.37 11.81
#